data_e80826f5ad3541ffe1db620bdb12c75a
#
_entry.id   e80826f5ad3541ffe1db620bdb12c75a
#
_cell.length_a   1.000
_cell.length_b   1.000
_cell.length_c   1.000
_cell.angle_alpha   90.00
_cell.angle_beta   90.00
_cell.angle_gamma   90.00
#
_symmetry.space_group_name_H-M   'P 1'
#
loop_
_entity.id
_entity.type
_entity.pdbx_description
1 polymer ?
#
loop_
_entity_poly.entity_id
_entity_poly.type
_entity_poly.pdbx_seq_one_letter_code
_entity_poly.pdbx_strand_id
1 'polypeptide(L)'
;MSLLVTIDTNPDFEPKHAVPAPERLISGSPSFKTWAQDASKGEKVLTGVWEATPGETHSIKGTTFEFCHILSGLIEIEEKDGEVRSYRAGDSFVMKPGFVGVWRTIETVRKIYVCHYD
;
A
#
# COMPACT_ATOMS: atom_id res chain seq x y z
N MET A 1 26.87 10.63 -5.05
CA MET A 1 25.44 10.23 -4.94
C MET A 1 25.10 9.22 -6.04
N SER A 2 24.48 8.12 -5.67
CA SER A 2 24.04 7.15 -6.67
C SER A 2 22.62 7.46 -7.10
N LEU A 3 22.36 7.31 -8.39
CA LEU A 3 21.01 7.38 -8.96
C LEU A 3 20.36 5.99 -9.10
N LEU A 4 21.02 4.97 -8.55
CA LEU A 4 20.49 3.62 -8.49
C LEU A 4 20.25 3.27 -7.02
N VAL A 5 19.01 2.99 -6.67
CA VAL A 5 18.58 2.66 -5.30
C VAL A 5 17.97 1.27 -5.30
N THR A 6 18.50 0.41 -4.43
CA THR A 6 17.92 -0.93 -4.24
C THR A 6 16.83 -0.83 -3.19
N ILE A 7 15.67 -1.39 -3.47
CA ILE A 7 14.59 -1.49 -2.50
C ILE A 7 14.77 -2.78 -1.70
N ASP A 8 14.99 -2.64 -0.40
CA ASP A 8 15.13 -3.77 0.51
C ASP A 8 13.73 -4.26 0.88
N THR A 9 13.41 -5.49 0.53
CA THR A 9 12.09 -6.08 0.80
C THR A 9 11.97 -6.61 2.23
N ASN A 10 13.08 -6.66 2.95
CA ASN A 10 13.11 -7.08 4.36
C ASN A 10 13.96 -6.10 5.17
N PRO A 11 13.52 -4.83 5.23
CA PRO A 11 14.31 -3.78 5.88
C PRO A 11 14.43 -4.01 7.38
N ASP A 12 15.59 -3.64 7.94
CA ASP A 12 15.90 -3.82 9.35
C ASP A 12 15.88 -2.51 10.16
N PHE A 13 15.60 -1.39 9.51
CA PHE A 13 15.44 -0.12 10.23
C PHE A 13 14.00 0.05 10.72
N GLU A 14 13.81 0.93 11.71
CA GLU A 14 12.50 1.17 12.34
C GLU A 14 11.52 1.78 11.34
N PRO A 15 10.35 1.17 11.12
CA PRO A 15 9.33 1.74 10.23
C PRO A 15 8.59 2.88 10.90
N LYS A 16 7.90 3.68 10.11
CA LYS A 16 6.88 4.58 10.60
C LYS A 16 5.62 3.75 10.91
N HIS A 17 5.08 3.90 12.11
CA HIS A 17 3.87 3.21 12.55
C HIS A 17 2.65 4.11 12.38
N ALA A 18 1.53 3.52 11.97
CA ALA A 18 0.27 4.25 11.82
C ALA A 18 -0.92 3.31 12.00
N VAL A 19 -2.08 3.90 12.22
CA VAL A 19 -3.38 3.21 12.17
C VAL A 19 -4.27 3.99 11.22
N PRO A 20 -5.32 3.37 10.67
CA PRO A 20 -6.19 4.10 9.75
C PRO A 20 -6.91 5.24 10.47
N ALA A 21 -7.10 6.34 9.75
CA ALA A 21 -7.96 7.41 10.22
C ALA A 21 -9.37 6.85 10.49
N PRO A 22 -10.09 7.34 11.53
CA PRO A 22 -11.40 6.79 11.87
C PRO A 22 -12.39 6.74 10.71
N GLU A 23 -12.38 7.74 9.84
CA GLU A 23 -13.27 7.81 8.68
C GLU A 23 -12.89 6.81 7.58
N ARG A 24 -11.69 6.23 7.65
CA ARG A 24 -11.24 5.23 6.68
C ARG A 24 -11.43 3.81 7.19
N LEU A 25 -11.60 3.61 8.50
CA LEU A 25 -11.76 2.29 9.09
C LEU A 25 -13.16 1.76 8.86
N ILE A 26 -13.26 0.52 8.34
CA ILE A 26 -14.52 -0.19 8.16
C ILE A 26 -14.70 -1.21 9.27
N SER A 27 -13.70 -2.08 9.47
CA SER A 27 -13.77 -3.11 10.51
C SER A 27 -12.39 -3.58 10.92
N GLY A 28 -12.30 -4.18 12.10
CA GLY A 28 -11.06 -4.70 12.65
C GLY A 28 -10.22 -3.62 13.30
N SER A 29 -8.97 -3.96 13.60
CA SER A 29 -8.01 -3.04 14.22
C SER A 29 -6.68 -3.13 13.48
N PRO A 30 -6.65 -2.83 12.16
CA PRO A 30 -5.40 -2.95 11.41
C PRO A 30 -4.39 -1.91 11.86
N SER A 31 -3.12 -2.30 11.81
CA SER A 31 -2.00 -1.39 12.04
C SER A 31 -1.08 -1.44 10.81
N PHE A 32 -0.41 -0.31 10.55
CA PHE A 32 0.43 -0.14 9.37
C PHE A 32 1.87 0.15 9.76
N LYS A 33 2.80 -0.35 8.95
CA LYS A 33 4.22 -0.02 9.02
C LYS A 33 4.69 0.40 7.65
N THR A 34 5.44 1.50 7.57
CA THR A 34 5.98 2.00 6.32
C THR A 34 7.49 2.14 6.45
N TRP A 35 8.23 1.48 5.56
CA TRP A 35 9.67 1.63 5.41
C TRP A 35 9.93 2.40 4.12
N ALA A 36 9.92 3.73 4.22
CA ALA A 36 10.19 4.61 3.08
C ALA A 36 11.65 4.50 2.67
N GLN A 37 11.93 4.26 1.39
CA GLN A 37 13.28 3.98 0.93
C GLN A 37 13.77 4.91 -0.19
N ASP A 38 12.87 5.51 -0.94
CA ASP A 38 13.24 6.47 -1.96
C ASP A 38 12.18 7.56 -2.14
N ALA A 39 12.65 8.76 -2.42
CA ALA A 39 11.82 9.90 -2.77
C ALA A 39 12.45 10.58 -3.98
N SER A 40 11.66 10.74 -5.04
CA SER A 40 12.10 11.30 -6.30
C SER A 40 11.14 12.36 -6.80
N LYS A 41 11.57 13.16 -7.75
CA LYS A 41 10.76 14.22 -8.37
C LYS A 41 10.16 15.20 -7.35
N GLY A 42 11.02 15.67 -6.42
CA GLY A 42 10.59 16.61 -5.37
C GLY A 42 9.59 15.95 -4.42
N GLU A 43 9.82 14.71 -4.06
CA GLU A 43 8.98 13.90 -3.17
C GLU A 43 7.59 13.58 -3.75
N LYS A 44 7.42 13.77 -5.05
CA LYS A 44 6.17 13.40 -5.71
C LYS A 44 6.10 11.91 -6.06
N VAL A 45 7.25 11.23 -6.13
CA VAL A 45 7.32 9.78 -6.32
C VAL A 45 7.99 9.17 -5.11
N LEU A 46 7.23 8.37 -4.35
CA LEU A 46 7.72 7.70 -3.15
C LEU A 46 7.72 6.19 -3.38
N THR A 47 8.79 5.53 -2.96
CA THR A 47 8.94 4.08 -3.08
C THR A 47 9.41 3.49 -1.75
N GLY A 48 8.87 2.35 -1.41
CA GLY A 48 9.27 1.65 -0.20
C GLY A 48 8.50 0.35 0.00
N VAL A 49 8.49 -0.10 1.26
CA VAL A 49 7.78 -1.29 1.70
C VAL A 49 6.74 -0.88 2.74
N TRP A 50 5.58 -1.51 2.67
CA TRP A 50 4.46 -1.25 3.58
C TRP A 50 3.89 -2.58 4.04
N GLU A 51 3.46 -2.61 5.29
CA GLU A 51 2.88 -3.80 5.90
C GLU A 51 1.60 -3.43 6.64
N ALA A 52 0.59 -4.29 6.56
CA ALA A 52 -0.66 -4.10 7.29
C ALA A 52 -1.10 -5.41 7.93
N THR A 53 -1.63 -5.30 9.15
CA THR A 53 -2.30 -6.41 9.83
C THR A 53 -3.77 -6.48 9.39
N PRO A 54 -4.48 -7.61 9.65
CA PRO A 54 -5.85 -7.80 9.16
C PRO A 54 -6.82 -6.70 9.56
N GLY A 55 -7.70 -6.36 8.64
CA GLY A 55 -8.76 -5.36 8.80
C GLY A 55 -9.22 -4.82 7.46
N GLU A 56 -10.27 -3.99 7.51
CA GLU A 56 -10.86 -3.41 6.31
C GLU A 56 -10.83 -1.89 6.37
N THR A 57 -10.43 -1.27 5.29
CA THR A 57 -10.36 0.19 5.18
C THR A 57 -10.88 0.66 3.82
N HIS A 58 -11.40 1.89 3.81
CA HIS A 58 -11.68 2.58 2.55
C HIS A 58 -10.36 3.01 1.91
N SER A 59 -10.22 2.74 0.61
CA SER A 59 -9.09 3.22 -0.18
C SER A 59 -9.60 4.23 -1.20
N ILE A 60 -9.17 5.48 -1.04
CA ILE A 60 -9.59 6.60 -1.88
C ILE A 60 -8.32 7.28 -2.38
N LYS A 61 -8.07 7.17 -3.67
CA LYS A 61 -6.79 7.62 -4.23
C LYS A 61 -6.77 9.11 -4.57
N GLY A 62 -7.91 9.72 -4.86
CA GLY A 62 -7.92 11.12 -5.31
C GLY A 62 -7.07 11.26 -6.56
N THR A 63 -6.06 12.13 -6.53
CA THR A 63 -5.14 12.32 -7.66
C THR A 63 -3.91 11.42 -7.60
N THR A 64 -3.79 10.58 -6.57
CA THR A 64 -2.62 9.72 -6.35
C THR A 64 -2.69 8.47 -7.22
N PHE A 65 -1.56 8.16 -7.86
CA PHE A 65 -1.33 6.87 -8.53
C PHE A 65 -0.55 5.98 -7.58
N GLU A 66 -0.93 4.69 -7.47
CA GLU A 66 -0.16 3.74 -6.69
C GLU A 66 0.02 2.42 -7.44
N PHE A 67 1.28 1.98 -7.56
CA PHE A 67 1.64 0.62 -7.99
C PHE A 67 1.97 -0.19 -6.74
N CYS A 68 1.45 -1.42 -6.68
CA CYS A 68 1.72 -2.36 -5.59
C CYS A 68 2.22 -3.69 -6.13
N HIS A 69 3.23 -4.23 -5.46
CA HIS A 69 3.67 -5.61 -5.67
C HIS A 69 3.62 -6.33 -4.33
N ILE A 70 2.85 -7.42 -4.25
CA ILE A 70 2.65 -8.15 -3.01
C ILE A 70 3.82 -9.10 -2.76
N LEU A 71 4.45 -8.96 -1.61
CA LEU A 71 5.58 -9.79 -1.18
C LEU A 71 5.11 -10.98 -0.36
N SER A 72 4.11 -10.79 0.50
CA SER A 72 3.56 -11.84 1.37
C SER A 72 2.17 -11.46 1.82
N GLY A 73 1.40 -12.44 2.27
CA GLY A 73 0.06 -12.23 2.78
C GLY A 73 -1.02 -12.38 1.72
N LEU A 74 -2.24 -12.01 2.11
CA LEU A 74 -3.41 -12.10 1.25
C LEU A 74 -4.31 -10.89 1.47
N ILE A 75 -4.72 -10.27 0.37
CA ILE A 75 -5.66 -9.15 0.40
C ILE A 75 -6.78 -9.37 -0.61
N GLU A 76 -7.89 -8.67 -0.36
CA GLU A 76 -8.97 -8.50 -1.32
C GLU A 76 -9.19 -7.01 -1.53
N ILE A 77 -9.43 -6.63 -2.78
CA ILE A 77 -9.78 -5.26 -3.13
C ILE A 77 -11.11 -5.30 -3.84
N GLU A 78 -12.05 -4.49 -3.34
CA GLU A 78 -13.36 -4.34 -3.95
C GLU A 78 -13.48 -2.91 -4.47
N GLU A 79 -13.47 -2.76 -5.78
CA GLU A 79 -13.66 -1.46 -6.40
C GLU A 79 -15.12 -1.05 -6.29
N LYS A 80 -15.40 0.23 -6.02
CA LYS A 80 -16.76 0.76 -5.96
C LYS A 80 -17.48 0.44 -7.28
N ASP A 81 -18.66 -0.17 -7.16
CA ASP A 81 -19.49 -0.60 -8.29
C ASP A 81 -18.79 -1.61 -9.21
N GLY A 82 -17.76 -2.28 -8.71
CA GLY A 82 -16.98 -3.25 -9.46
C GLY A 82 -16.89 -4.60 -8.74
N GLU A 83 -15.95 -5.41 -9.21
CA GLU A 83 -15.74 -6.75 -8.67
C GLU A 83 -14.73 -6.76 -7.50
N VAL A 84 -14.76 -7.87 -6.77
CA VAL A 84 -13.76 -8.18 -5.75
C VAL A 84 -12.64 -8.96 -6.41
N ARG A 85 -11.40 -8.56 -6.16
CA ARG A 85 -10.20 -9.25 -6.64
C ARG A 85 -9.30 -9.59 -5.47
N SER A 86 -8.71 -10.78 -5.50
CA SER A 86 -7.77 -11.24 -4.47
C SER A 86 -6.35 -11.17 -5.02
N TYR A 87 -5.41 -10.76 -4.16
CA TYR A 87 -3.98 -10.70 -4.50
C TYR A 87 -3.14 -11.33 -3.40
N ARG A 88 -2.09 -12.02 -3.81
CA ARG A 88 -1.15 -12.72 -2.93
C ARG A 88 0.27 -12.54 -3.41
N ALA A 89 1.24 -13.14 -2.71
CA ALA A 89 2.67 -13.04 -3.05
C ALA A 89 2.91 -13.25 -4.54
N GLY A 90 3.61 -12.33 -5.16
CA GLY A 90 3.94 -12.35 -6.59
C GLY A 90 2.97 -11.58 -7.47
N ASP A 91 1.81 -11.18 -6.95
CA ASP A 91 0.85 -10.40 -7.72
C ASP A 91 1.18 -8.91 -7.67
N SER A 92 0.88 -8.23 -8.77
CA SER A 92 1.07 -6.78 -8.88
C SER A 92 -0.19 -6.14 -9.45
N PHE A 93 -0.45 -4.90 -9.02
CA PHE A 93 -1.59 -4.17 -9.53
C PHE A 93 -1.37 -2.66 -9.40
N VAL A 94 -2.23 -1.92 -10.06
CA VAL A 94 -2.21 -0.46 -10.04
C VAL A 94 -3.58 0.03 -9.58
N MET A 95 -3.57 0.98 -8.64
CA MET A 95 -4.74 1.78 -8.31
C MET A 95 -4.52 3.15 -8.94
N LYS A 96 -5.30 3.44 -9.99
CA LYS A 96 -5.18 4.69 -10.74
C LYS A 96 -5.75 5.87 -9.96
N PRO A 97 -5.37 7.10 -10.30
CA PRO A 97 -6.08 8.27 -9.78
C PRO A 97 -7.58 8.12 -10.00
N GLY A 98 -8.34 8.49 -8.98
CA GLY A 98 -9.80 8.34 -8.99
C GLY A 98 -10.31 7.02 -8.42
N PHE A 99 -9.43 6.06 -8.14
CA PHE A 99 -9.85 4.79 -7.55
C PHE A 99 -10.55 5.04 -6.21
N VAL A 100 -11.70 4.39 -6.02
CA VAL A 100 -12.44 4.34 -4.76
C VAL A 100 -12.86 2.89 -4.54
N GLY A 101 -12.55 2.36 -3.37
CA GLY A 101 -12.91 0.98 -3.06
C GLY A 101 -12.59 0.62 -1.62
N VAL A 102 -12.62 -0.68 -1.35
CA VAL A 102 -12.32 -1.26 -0.04
C VAL A 102 -11.08 -2.12 -0.16
N TRP A 103 -10.16 -1.92 0.76
CA TRP A 103 -8.97 -2.75 0.92
C TRP A 103 -9.18 -3.65 2.14
N ARG A 104 -9.15 -4.97 1.93
CA ARG A 104 -9.25 -5.95 3.02
C ARG A 104 -7.95 -6.70 3.14
N THR A 105 -7.30 -6.56 4.27
CA THR A 105 -6.16 -7.41 4.61
C THR A 105 -6.71 -8.66 5.30
N ILE A 106 -6.57 -9.80 4.65
CA ILE A 106 -7.04 -11.09 5.18
C ILE A 106 -5.96 -11.74 6.03
N GLU A 107 -4.73 -11.80 5.50
CA GLU A 107 -3.53 -12.23 6.22
C GLU A 107 -2.55 -11.06 6.15
N THR A 108 -1.81 -10.83 7.23
CA THR A 108 -0.83 -9.73 7.27
C THR A 108 -0.10 -9.63 5.95
N VAL A 109 -0.18 -8.48 5.32
CA VAL A 109 0.33 -8.25 3.98
C VAL A 109 1.56 -7.36 4.02
N ARG A 110 2.54 -7.70 3.19
CA ARG A 110 3.69 -6.83 2.93
C ARG A 110 3.76 -6.59 1.44
N LYS A 111 3.97 -5.33 1.04
CA LYS A 111 4.05 -4.95 -0.37
C LYS A 111 5.19 -3.97 -0.61
N ILE A 112 5.70 -3.96 -1.86
CA ILE A 112 6.43 -2.81 -2.38
C ILE A 112 5.38 -1.84 -2.92
N TYR A 113 5.52 -0.56 -2.61
CA TYR A 113 4.66 0.48 -3.15
C TYR A 113 5.45 1.49 -3.96
N VAL A 114 4.83 2.02 -4.99
CA VAL A 114 5.30 3.21 -5.71
C VAL A 114 4.09 4.13 -5.80
N CYS A 115 4.18 5.30 -5.15
CA CYS A 115 3.11 6.29 -5.17
C CYS A 115 3.58 7.53 -5.92
N HIS A 116 2.73 8.02 -6.83
CA HIS A 116 2.96 9.28 -7.51
C HIS A 116 1.88 10.28 -7.10
N TYR A 117 2.32 11.36 -6.47
CA TYR A 117 1.47 12.47 -6.00
C TYR A 117 1.57 13.63 -6.98
N ASP A 118 0.51 14.40 -7.07
CA ASP A 118 0.54 15.62 -7.89
C ASP A 118 1.35 16.74 -7.24
#